data_34dc36b8eed8778979af0363b2d000f0
#
_entry.id   34dc36b8eed8778979af0363b2d000f0
#
_cell.length_a   1.000
_cell.length_b   1.000
_cell.length_c   1.000
_cell.angle_alpha   90.00
_cell.angle_beta   90.00
_cell.angle_gamma   90.00
#
_symmetry.space_group_name_H-M   'P 1'
#
loop_
_entity.id
_entity.type
_entity.pdbx_description
1 polymer ?
#
loop_
_entity_poly.entity_id
_entity_poly.type
_entity_poly.pdbx_seq_one_letter_code
_entity_poly.pdbx_strand_id
1 'polypeptide(L)'
;MKETGMVPVFYNADLETAKAVVKACYEGGVRAFEFTNRGDFAHEVFGELVKYANKELPGMILGIGSVVDAPTAALYLQLGANFVVGPLFNPDIAPVCNRRLVPYCPGCASASEVGKAQELGCDVCKVFPGDVLGPAFVKGL
;
A
#
# COMPACT_ATOMS: atom_id res chain seq x y z
N MET A 1 -10.04 3.34 -2.95
CA MET A 1 -9.83 3.05 -1.51
C MET A 1 -11.00 3.52 -0.65
N LYS A 2 -11.44 4.77 -0.72
CA LYS A 2 -12.58 5.27 0.11
C LYS A 2 -13.89 4.53 -0.17
N GLU A 3 -14.18 4.20 -1.42
CA GLU A 3 -15.42 3.54 -1.83
C GLU A 3 -15.49 2.06 -1.44
N THR A 4 -14.35 1.39 -1.26
CA THR A 4 -14.28 -0.04 -0.97
C THR A 4 -14.20 -0.36 0.52
N GLY A 5 -13.78 0.61 1.34
CA GLY A 5 -13.71 0.52 2.81
C GLY A 5 -12.77 -0.56 3.37
N MET A 6 -12.13 -1.34 2.52
CA MET A 6 -11.26 -2.46 2.91
C MET A 6 -10.04 -2.55 1.99
N VAL A 7 -8.87 -2.76 2.57
CA VAL A 7 -7.62 -3.03 1.86
C VAL A 7 -6.95 -4.24 2.52
N PRO A 8 -7.19 -5.47 2.05
CA PRO A 8 -6.49 -6.65 2.54
C PRO A 8 -4.98 -6.53 2.34
N VAL A 9 -4.23 -7.04 3.30
CA VAL A 9 -2.76 -7.03 3.29
C VAL A 9 -2.27 -8.47 3.22
N PHE A 10 -1.41 -8.78 2.26
CA PHE A 10 -0.94 -10.14 2.03
C PHE A 10 0.47 -10.18 1.44
N TYR A 11 1.18 -11.26 1.73
CA TYR A 11 2.43 -11.63 1.09
C TYR A 11 2.51 -13.14 0.88
N ASN A 12 2.98 -13.55 -0.27
CA ASN A 12 3.47 -14.89 -0.53
C ASN A 12 4.56 -14.83 -1.60
N ALA A 13 5.61 -15.61 -1.44
CA ALA A 13 6.70 -15.72 -2.42
C ALA A 13 6.29 -16.50 -3.67
N ASP A 14 5.26 -17.36 -3.57
CA ASP A 14 4.71 -18.10 -4.70
C ASP A 14 3.70 -17.23 -5.46
N LEU A 15 3.99 -17.00 -6.75
CA LEU A 15 3.17 -16.17 -7.62
C LEU A 15 1.75 -16.74 -7.81
N GLU A 16 1.61 -18.05 -7.97
CA GLU A 16 0.30 -18.66 -8.22
C GLU A 16 -0.60 -18.56 -6.99
N THR A 17 -0.03 -18.73 -5.80
CA THR A 17 -0.74 -18.48 -4.54
C THR A 17 -1.14 -17.01 -4.42
N ALA A 18 -0.26 -16.07 -4.75
CA ALA A 18 -0.57 -14.63 -4.72
C ALA A 18 -1.71 -14.28 -5.68
N LYS A 19 -1.68 -14.80 -6.92
CA LYS A 19 -2.77 -14.63 -7.90
C LYS A 19 -4.10 -15.19 -7.39
N ALA A 20 -4.08 -16.40 -6.82
CA ALA A 20 -5.28 -17.05 -6.29
C ALA A 20 -5.93 -16.22 -5.16
N VAL A 21 -5.14 -15.69 -4.25
CA VAL A 21 -5.63 -14.87 -3.13
C VAL A 21 -6.19 -13.54 -3.64
N VAL A 22 -5.49 -12.83 -4.52
CA VAL A 22 -5.97 -11.57 -5.09
C VAL A 22 -7.27 -11.78 -5.87
N LYS A 23 -7.35 -12.87 -6.66
CA LYS A 23 -8.56 -13.23 -7.41
C LYS A 23 -9.74 -13.51 -6.46
N ALA A 24 -9.54 -14.30 -5.41
CA ALA A 24 -10.58 -14.59 -4.44
C ALA A 24 -11.08 -13.31 -3.74
N CYS A 25 -10.18 -12.39 -3.36
CA CYS A 25 -10.56 -11.10 -2.83
C CYS A 25 -11.37 -10.28 -3.85
N TYR A 26 -10.94 -10.26 -5.11
CA TYR A 26 -11.65 -9.56 -6.19
C TYR A 26 -13.08 -10.12 -6.40
N GLU A 27 -13.23 -11.42 -6.44
CA GLU A 27 -14.53 -12.10 -6.55
C GLU A 27 -15.43 -11.81 -5.34
N GLY A 28 -14.83 -11.62 -4.15
CA GLY A 28 -15.51 -11.17 -2.93
C GLY A 28 -15.86 -9.67 -2.89
N GLY A 29 -15.55 -8.91 -3.94
CA GLY A 29 -15.89 -7.50 -4.05
C GLY A 29 -14.75 -6.51 -3.66
N VAL A 30 -13.59 -7.01 -3.24
CA VAL A 30 -12.41 -6.17 -2.96
C VAL A 30 -11.91 -5.51 -4.24
N ARG A 31 -11.58 -4.20 -4.15
CA ARG A 31 -11.05 -3.43 -5.29
C ARG A 31 -9.74 -2.71 -4.97
N ALA A 32 -9.26 -2.76 -3.72
CA ALA A 32 -7.94 -2.28 -3.33
C ALA A 32 -7.24 -3.36 -2.51
N PHE A 33 -6.00 -3.69 -2.83
CA PHE A 33 -5.25 -4.79 -2.22
C PHE A 33 -3.79 -4.39 -2.02
N GLU A 34 -3.25 -4.61 -0.83
CA GLU A 34 -1.87 -4.33 -0.46
C GLU A 34 -1.04 -5.62 -0.48
N PHE A 35 -0.17 -5.78 -1.48
CA PHE A 35 0.90 -6.77 -1.42
C PHE A 35 2.07 -6.18 -0.63
N THR A 36 2.88 -6.99 0.09
CA THR A 36 3.92 -6.44 0.94
C THR A 36 5.33 -6.87 0.52
N ASN A 37 6.27 -5.95 0.63
CA ASN A 37 7.70 -6.14 0.39
C ASN A 37 8.36 -6.82 1.61
N ARG A 38 8.02 -8.09 1.88
CA ARG A 38 8.48 -8.82 3.08
C ARG A 38 9.51 -9.90 2.82
N GLY A 39 9.86 -10.18 1.59
CA GLY A 39 10.80 -11.24 1.26
C GLY A 39 11.70 -10.86 0.09
N ASP A 40 12.77 -11.61 -0.04
CA ASP A 40 13.66 -11.50 -1.18
C ASP A 40 12.87 -11.75 -2.48
N PHE A 41 13.18 -11.00 -3.53
CA PHE A 41 12.50 -11.07 -4.84
C PHE A 41 10.99 -10.76 -4.81
N ALA A 42 10.46 -10.18 -3.73
CA ALA A 42 9.05 -9.75 -3.66
C ALA A 42 8.66 -8.82 -4.82
N HIS A 43 9.58 -8.03 -5.32
CA HIS A 43 9.37 -7.13 -6.46
C HIS A 43 9.09 -7.89 -7.78
N GLU A 44 9.68 -9.06 -7.99
CA GLU A 44 9.40 -9.90 -9.17
C GLU A 44 7.97 -10.45 -9.10
N VAL A 45 7.57 -11.00 -7.95
CA VAL A 45 6.21 -11.49 -7.73
C VAL A 45 5.20 -10.35 -7.91
N PHE A 46 5.47 -9.17 -7.34
CA PHE A 46 4.60 -8.01 -7.46
C PHE A 46 4.43 -7.57 -8.92
N GLY A 47 5.53 -7.48 -9.68
CA GLY A 47 5.48 -7.08 -11.09
C GLY A 47 4.58 -8.01 -11.93
N GLU A 48 4.70 -9.32 -11.74
CA GLU A 48 3.84 -10.29 -12.42
C GLU A 48 2.39 -10.25 -11.93
N LEU A 49 2.18 -9.99 -10.62
CA LEU A 49 0.85 -9.83 -10.05
C LEU A 49 0.12 -8.60 -10.61
N VAL A 50 0.83 -7.48 -10.81
CA VAL A 50 0.30 -6.27 -11.46
C VAL A 50 -0.13 -6.56 -12.89
N LYS A 51 0.72 -7.24 -13.68
CA LYS A 51 0.38 -7.62 -15.06
C LYS A 51 -0.86 -8.51 -15.11
N TYR A 52 -0.93 -9.50 -14.22
CA TYR A 52 -2.09 -10.38 -14.08
C TYR A 52 -3.36 -9.59 -13.74
N ALA A 53 -3.31 -8.74 -12.71
CA ALA A 53 -4.47 -7.98 -12.28
C ALA A 53 -4.97 -7.01 -13.36
N ASN A 54 -4.08 -6.33 -14.07
CA ASN A 54 -4.43 -5.43 -15.17
C ASN A 54 -5.15 -6.16 -16.31
N LYS A 55 -4.81 -7.43 -16.54
CA LYS A 55 -5.42 -8.22 -17.62
C LYS A 55 -6.71 -8.92 -17.19
N GLU A 56 -6.72 -9.53 -16.00
CA GLU A 56 -7.77 -10.48 -15.59
C GLU A 56 -8.74 -9.92 -14.55
N LEU A 57 -8.38 -8.84 -13.86
CA LEU A 57 -9.15 -8.29 -12.74
C LEU A 57 -9.45 -6.79 -12.95
N PRO A 58 -10.29 -6.43 -13.91
CA PRO A 58 -10.54 -5.02 -14.26
C PRO A 58 -11.04 -4.21 -13.06
N GLY A 59 -10.40 -3.05 -12.81
CA GLY A 59 -10.70 -2.18 -11.67
C GLY A 59 -10.04 -2.57 -10.35
N MET A 60 -9.24 -3.65 -10.31
CA MET A 60 -8.41 -3.94 -9.15
C MET A 60 -7.27 -2.92 -9.04
N ILE A 61 -7.10 -2.38 -7.85
CA ILE A 61 -6.04 -1.43 -7.48
C ILE A 61 -5.04 -2.19 -6.60
N LEU A 62 -3.83 -2.43 -7.12
CA LEU A 62 -2.76 -3.09 -6.38
C LEU A 62 -1.77 -2.06 -5.84
N GLY A 63 -1.57 -2.07 -4.53
CA GLY A 63 -0.54 -1.30 -3.86
C GLY A 63 0.54 -2.18 -3.25
N ILE A 64 1.61 -1.53 -2.86
CA ILE A 64 2.74 -2.17 -2.19
C ILE A 64 2.89 -1.63 -0.77
N GLY A 65 3.00 -2.55 0.20
CA GLY A 65 3.28 -2.24 1.59
C GLY A 65 4.68 -2.63 2.04
N SER A 66 4.98 -2.31 3.30
CA SER A 66 6.31 -2.52 3.89
C SER A 66 7.43 -1.75 3.17
N VAL A 67 7.10 -0.60 2.60
CA VAL A 67 8.07 0.30 1.95
C VAL A 67 8.57 1.31 2.98
N VAL A 68 9.88 1.34 3.20
CA VAL A 68 10.51 2.15 4.27
C VAL A 68 11.42 3.27 3.74
N ASP A 69 11.73 3.27 2.45
CA ASP A 69 12.64 4.24 1.82
C ASP A 69 12.24 4.61 0.39
N ALA A 70 12.75 5.74 -0.08
CA ALA A 70 12.43 6.29 -1.39
C ALA A 70 12.96 5.43 -2.57
N PRO A 71 14.16 4.83 -2.54
CA PRO A 71 14.61 3.92 -3.59
C PRO A 71 13.69 2.73 -3.78
N THR A 72 13.25 2.10 -2.69
CA THR A 72 12.29 0.99 -2.74
C THR A 72 10.95 1.45 -3.31
N ALA A 73 10.44 2.61 -2.90
CA ALA A 73 9.23 3.19 -3.48
C ALA A 73 9.37 3.39 -5.00
N ALA A 74 10.49 3.95 -5.46
CA ALA A 74 10.76 4.17 -6.88
C ALA A 74 10.74 2.88 -7.69
N LEU A 75 11.32 1.79 -7.17
CA LEU A 75 11.28 0.47 -7.79
C LEU A 75 9.84 -0.01 -8.03
N TYR A 76 9.03 0.00 -6.98
CA TYR A 76 7.65 -0.49 -7.07
C TYR A 76 6.73 0.41 -7.91
N LEU A 77 6.99 1.70 -7.94
CA LEU A 77 6.29 2.62 -8.85
C LEU A 77 6.55 2.26 -10.32
N GLN A 78 7.77 1.87 -10.67
CA GLN A 78 8.10 1.40 -12.01
C GLN A 78 7.44 0.06 -12.35
N LEU A 79 7.20 -0.78 -11.35
CA LEU A 79 6.47 -2.03 -11.51
C LEU A 79 4.95 -1.86 -11.59
N GLY A 80 4.45 -0.62 -11.45
CA GLY A 80 3.03 -0.30 -11.62
C GLY A 80 2.22 -0.29 -10.34
N ALA A 81 2.84 -0.07 -9.18
CA ALA A 81 2.10 0.12 -7.92
C ALA A 81 1.12 1.29 -8.03
N ASN A 82 -0.13 1.05 -7.67
CA ASN A 82 -1.19 2.07 -7.67
C ASN A 82 -1.23 2.90 -6.38
N PHE A 83 -0.64 2.41 -5.31
CA PHE A 83 -0.40 3.14 -4.06
C PHE A 83 0.79 2.51 -3.31
N VAL A 84 1.40 3.29 -2.44
CA VAL A 84 2.55 2.87 -1.62
C VAL A 84 2.19 3.01 -0.16
N VAL A 85 2.48 1.99 0.66
CA VAL A 85 2.21 1.99 2.11
C VAL A 85 3.52 1.77 2.87
N GLY A 86 3.77 2.61 3.86
CA GLY A 86 4.89 2.45 4.80
C GLY A 86 4.41 2.02 6.19
N PRO A 87 5.22 1.26 6.94
CA PRO A 87 4.96 0.98 8.36
C PRO A 87 5.30 2.16 9.26
N LEU A 88 6.03 3.14 8.74
CA LEU A 88 6.46 4.36 9.40
C LEU A 88 6.33 5.55 8.44
N PHE A 89 6.36 6.75 9.00
CA PHE A 89 6.41 7.96 8.20
C PHE A 89 7.83 8.27 7.75
N ASN A 90 8.05 8.24 6.43
CA ASN A 90 9.30 8.71 5.82
C ASN A 90 9.00 9.84 4.83
N PRO A 91 9.44 11.08 5.11
CA PRO A 91 9.14 12.23 4.27
C PRO A 91 9.74 12.14 2.85
N ASP A 92 10.80 11.36 2.65
CA ASP A 92 11.47 11.24 1.36
C ASP A 92 10.67 10.41 0.34
N ILE A 93 9.74 9.59 0.80
CA ILE A 93 8.86 8.78 -0.06
C ILE A 93 7.80 9.66 -0.75
N ALA A 94 7.24 10.64 -0.03
CA ALA A 94 6.16 11.47 -0.54
C ALA A 94 6.47 12.16 -1.87
N PRO A 95 7.62 12.87 -2.04
CA PRO A 95 7.93 13.51 -3.31
C PRO A 95 8.15 12.54 -4.46
N VAL A 96 8.64 11.33 -4.19
CA VAL A 96 8.80 10.27 -5.22
C VAL A 96 7.44 9.81 -5.73
N CYS A 97 6.49 9.56 -4.82
CA CYS A 97 5.12 9.18 -5.15
C CYS A 97 4.36 10.33 -5.84
N ASN A 98 4.46 11.56 -5.32
CA ASN A 98 3.77 12.74 -5.85
C ASN A 98 4.15 13.01 -7.32
N ARG A 99 5.43 12.86 -7.71
CA ARG A 99 5.87 13.02 -9.10
C ARG A 99 5.22 12.02 -10.06
N ARG A 100 4.76 10.90 -9.56
CA ARG A 100 4.09 9.85 -10.32
C ARG A 100 2.56 9.89 -10.17
N LEU A 101 2.02 10.84 -9.40
CA LEU A 101 0.60 10.92 -9.04
C LEU A 101 0.07 9.63 -8.43
N VAL A 102 0.91 8.97 -7.62
CA VAL A 102 0.58 7.74 -6.90
C VAL A 102 0.46 8.06 -5.41
N PRO A 103 -0.65 7.70 -4.74
CA PRO A 103 -0.81 7.96 -3.31
C PRO A 103 0.25 7.27 -2.46
N TYR A 104 0.78 8.01 -1.47
CA TYR A 104 1.57 7.45 -0.39
C TYR A 104 0.75 7.43 0.90
N CYS A 105 0.66 6.26 1.53
CA CYS A 105 -0.04 6.03 2.78
C CYS A 105 0.98 5.70 3.89
N PRO A 106 1.56 6.70 4.57
CA PRO A 106 2.55 6.48 5.62
C PRO A 106 1.91 5.87 6.88
N GLY A 107 2.67 5.04 7.57
CA GLY A 107 2.38 4.63 8.94
C GLY A 107 2.63 5.79 9.89
N CYS A 108 1.62 6.17 10.68
CA CYS A 108 1.69 7.26 11.63
C CYS A 108 1.21 6.79 13.01
N ALA A 109 1.97 7.13 14.05
CA ALA A 109 1.70 6.80 15.44
C ALA A 109 1.46 8.04 16.33
N SER A 110 1.51 9.24 15.76
CA SER A 110 1.29 10.50 16.48
C SER A 110 0.55 11.52 15.62
N ALA A 111 -0.09 12.47 16.26
CA ALA A 111 -0.76 13.59 15.59
C ALA A 111 0.24 14.44 14.77
N SER A 112 1.48 14.59 15.26
CA SER A 112 2.52 15.33 14.55
C SER A 112 2.93 14.65 13.23
N GLU A 113 3.03 13.31 13.22
CA GLU A 113 3.33 12.56 11.99
C GLU A 113 2.17 12.64 10.99
N VAL A 114 0.92 12.55 11.46
CA VAL A 114 -0.26 12.73 10.62
C VAL A 114 -0.27 14.13 10.00
N GLY A 115 -0.07 15.18 10.80
CA GLY A 115 0.00 16.56 10.32
C GLY A 115 1.10 16.75 9.29
N LYS A 116 2.29 16.19 9.54
CA LYS A 116 3.42 16.29 8.61
C LYS A 116 3.17 15.50 7.31
N ALA A 117 2.53 14.35 7.40
CA ALA A 117 2.14 13.59 6.22
C ALA A 117 1.13 14.38 5.34
N GLN A 118 0.16 15.04 5.97
CA GLN A 118 -0.79 15.90 5.26
C GLN A 118 -0.11 17.08 4.56
N GLU A 119 0.85 17.75 5.20
CA GLU A 119 1.66 18.81 4.58
C GLU A 119 2.38 18.34 3.31
N LEU A 120 2.77 17.07 3.26
CA LEU A 120 3.44 16.45 2.11
C LEU A 120 2.48 15.86 1.07
N GLY A 121 1.17 16.10 1.21
CA GLY A 121 0.16 15.69 0.25
C GLY A 121 -0.31 14.23 0.41
N CYS A 122 -0.15 13.64 1.60
CA CYS A 122 -0.68 12.30 1.86
C CYS A 122 -2.17 12.38 2.21
N ASP A 123 -3.04 11.94 1.31
CA ASP A 123 -4.50 11.93 1.51
C ASP A 123 -5.00 10.87 2.51
N VAL A 124 -4.21 9.83 2.71
CA VAL A 124 -4.52 8.70 3.61
C VAL A 124 -3.32 8.42 4.48
N CYS A 125 -3.50 8.45 5.80
CA CYS A 125 -2.52 8.03 6.78
C CYS A 125 -2.95 6.69 7.38
N LYS A 126 -2.02 5.75 7.46
CA LYS A 126 -2.21 4.47 8.14
C LYS A 126 -1.89 4.65 9.62
N VAL A 127 -2.87 4.48 10.49
CA VAL A 127 -2.61 4.41 11.94
C VAL A 127 -1.90 3.09 12.23
N PHE A 128 -0.65 3.14 12.67
CA PHE A 128 0.18 1.97 12.86
C PHE A 128 1.19 2.13 14.02
N PRO A 129 1.34 1.09 14.89
CA PRO A 129 0.60 -0.18 14.93
C PRO A 129 -0.85 0.00 15.45
N GLY A 130 -1.81 -0.53 14.70
CA GLY A 130 -3.23 -0.32 15.00
C GLY A 130 -3.72 -1.03 16.26
N ASP A 131 -3.14 -2.18 16.63
CA ASP A 131 -3.43 -2.93 17.85
C ASP A 131 -2.97 -2.21 19.11
N VAL A 132 -1.93 -1.38 19.01
CA VAL A 132 -1.40 -0.57 20.14
C VAL A 132 -2.19 0.73 20.29
N LEU A 133 -2.43 1.44 19.20
CA LEU A 133 -3.05 2.77 19.22
C LEU A 133 -4.58 2.70 19.36
N GLY A 134 -5.19 1.75 18.66
CA GLY A 134 -6.61 1.48 18.74
C GLY A 134 -7.55 2.59 18.24
N PRO A 135 -8.87 2.36 18.30
CA PRO A 135 -9.88 3.33 17.84
C PRO A 135 -9.90 4.63 18.63
N ALA A 136 -9.49 4.60 19.91
CA ALA A 136 -9.46 5.80 20.75
C ALA A 136 -8.46 6.84 20.23
N PHE A 137 -7.33 6.41 19.71
CA PHE A 137 -6.35 7.30 19.08
C PHE A 137 -6.95 7.99 17.85
N VAL A 138 -7.60 7.22 16.96
CA VAL A 138 -8.25 7.76 15.74
C VAL A 138 -9.34 8.77 16.10
N LYS A 139 -10.10 8.51 17.16
CA LYS A 139 -11.14 9.43 17.63
C LYS A 139 -10.57 10.74 18.20
N GLY A 140 -9.34 10.70 18.72
CA GLY A 140 -8.66 11.86 19.31
C GLY A 140 -7.91 12.73 18.30
N LEU A 141 -7.70 12.23 17.07
CA LEU A 141 -7.13 12.98 15.95
C LEU A 141 -8.16 13.91 15.32
#